data_b977ba8ef51ba31a9f3fb9b236b9358b
#
_entry.id   b977ba8ef51ba31a9f3fb9b236b9358b
#
_cell.length_a   1.000
_cell.length_b   1.000
_cell.length_c   1.000
_cell.angle_alpha   90.00
_cell.angle_beta   90.00
_cell.angle_gamma   90.00
#
_symmetry.space_group_name_H-M   'P 1'
#
loop_
_entity.id
_entity.type
_entity.pdbx_description
1 polymer ?
#
loop_
_entity_poly.entity_id
_entity_poly.type
_entity_poly.pdbx_seq_one_letter_code
_entity_poly.pdbx_strand_id
1 'polypeptide(L)'
;MALMPQSIFNAAFSGAWHIPLAVGERNQTLFQMLMGRKAETWEHVGLMVASAAVFLGVISVVAMFCIWWERKVAGHIQCRPGPNRVGPIGILQSLADGLKLLTKEDLVPQFGDKFLFRLAPYLAFAPAFAAFLALPFAPNLVAAPELNVGVFWILAMLSVEVMGVILAGWSSNNKWSVYGAMREACQMVSYEIPLGISIIVGVMTAGTLNMVELGHLQGGGIHTWLIFRNPFVFLAFFLYFIASLAANKRAPFDLPESESELVAGFHTEYSGLRWSFFFFAEYGAMFIVAGIQSTLFLGGWQDPFGILGYLFKEATQNPANINVSLLVAVNVIGAGIFSAKCLGLIYVQMWLRWTLPRPRIDQVLYACVKVLLPMACVMLLGAAFWQLLVPEKQGVPWWDFNPYRLSAWHGATASLVTQILLALVGISGLGAITLWIVYSFLTGRNLKQRLTDPAPMEEAVA
;
A
#
# COMPACT_ATOMS: atom_id res chain seq x y z
N MET A 1 6.04 35.45 6.12
CA MET A 1 5.34 34.58 5.15
C MET A 1 3.86 34.96 5.11
N ALA A 2 3.58 36.19 4.82
CA ALA A 2 2.22 36.75 4.76
C ALA A 2 2.21 37.91 3.76
N LEU A 3 2.27 37.59 2.46
CA LEU A 3 2.16 38.61 1.39
C LEU A 3 1.86 37.92 0.04
N MET A 4 0.86 37.04 -0.02
CA MET A 4 0.16 36.75 -1.28
C MET A 4 -1.35 36.92 -1.04
N PRO A 5 -2.04 37.74 -1.84
CA PRO A 5 -3.48 37.88 -1.75
C PRO A 5 -4.15 36.53 -2.02
N GLN A 6 -5.12 36.15 -1.21
CA GLN A 6 -5.91 34.91 -1.35
C GLN A 6 -6.52 34.74 -2.74
N SER A 7 -6.74 35.85 -3.47
CA SER A 7 -7.23 35.84 -4.85
C SER A 7 -6.25 35.19 -5.84
N ILE A 8 -4.92 35.34 -5.64
CA ILE A 8 -3.90 34.72 -6.52
C ILE A 8 -3.75 33.24 -6.21
N PHE A 9 -3.85 32.87 -4.92
CA PHE A 9 -3.82 31.47 -4.49
C PHE A 9 -5.04 30.70 -5.05
N ASN A 10 -6.23 31.30 -4.96
CA ASN A 10 -7.45 30.71 -5.53
C ASN A 10 -7.44 30.67 -7.05
N ALA A 11 -6.88 31.66 -7.74
CA ALA A 11 -6.80 31.68 -9.20
C ALA A 11 -5.78 30.66 -9.75
N ALA A 12 -4.67 30.41 -9.07
CA ALA A 12 -3.68 29.42 -9.49
C ALA A 12 -4.17 27.98 -9.31
N PHE A 13 -5.06 27.74 -8.35
CA PHE A 13 -5.66 26.42 -8.12
C PHE A 13 -7.03 26.21 -8.78
N SER A 14 -7.76 27.27 -9.13
CA SER A 14 -9.08 27.17 -9.78
C SER A 14 -9.06 27.20 -11.31
N GLY A 15 -7.91 27.50 -11.92
CA GLY A 15 -7.82 27.82 -13.35
C GLY A 15 -7.56 26.69 -14.33
N ALA A 16 -7.26 25.45 -13.90
CA ALA A 16 -6.73 24.44 -14.81
C ALA A 16 -7.57 23.16 -14.98
N TRP A 17 -8.55 22.87 -14.12
CA TRP A 17 -9.27 21.58 -14.18
C TRP A 17 -10.77 21.75 -13.94
N HIS A 18 -11.47 22.38 -14.90
CA HIS A 18 -12.94 22.27 -14.97
C HIS A 18 -13.34 20.86 -15.42
N ILE A 19 -13.35 19.91 -14.47
CA ILE A 19 -14.30 18.81 -14.54
C ILE A 19 -15.63 19.41 -14.02
N PRO A 20 -16.65 19.59 -14.87
CA PRO A 20 -17.92 20.18 -14.47
C PRO A 20 -18.76 19.13 -13.75
N LEU A 21 -18.42 18.85 -12.51
CA LEU A 21 -19.25 18.10 -11.58
C LEU A 21 -18.90 18.65 -10.20
N ALA A 22 -19.89 19.22 -9.56
CA ALA A 22 -19.80 19.81 -8.24
C ALA A 22 -18.99 18.90 -7.29
N VAL A 23 -17.68 19.17 -7.18
CA VAL A 23 -16.74 18.42 -6.33
C VAL A 23 -17.19 18.45 -4.85
N GLY A 24 -17.98 19.47 -4.47
CA GLY A 24 -18.56 19.60 -3.14
C GLY A 24 -19.65 18.57 -2.80
N GLU A 25 -20.33 17.98 -3.79
CA GLU A 25 -21.43 17.04 -3.53
C GLU A 25 -21.01 15.57 -3.56
N ARG A 26 -19.86 15.23 -4.19
CA ARG A 26 -19.37 13.84 -4.28
C ARG A 26 -18.71 13.33 -3.00
N ASN A 27 -18.18 14.22 -2.18
CA ASN A 27 -17.45 13.87 -0.96
C ASN A 27 -18.33 13.91 0.29
N GLN A 28 -19.66 13.80 0.14
CA GLN A 28 -20.54 13.72 1.30
C GLN A 28 -20.39 12.38 1.99
N THR A 29 -20.21 12.40 3.30
CA THR A 29 -20.25 11.18 4.10
C THR A 29 -21.63 10.53 4.00
N LEU A 30 -21.69 9.20 4.13
CA LEU A 30 -22.94 8.44 4.13
C LEU A 30 -23.95 9.02 5.14
N PHE A 31 -23.47 9.58 6.24
CA PHE A 31 -24.29 10.26 7.24
C PHE A 31 -24.95 11.54 6.71
N GLN A 32 -24.21 12.41 6.01
CA GLN A 32 -24.75 13.63 5.42
C GLN A 32 -25.80 13.32 4.36
N MET A 33 -25.60 12.24 3.60
CA MET A 33 -26.58 11.75 2.63
C MET A 33 -27.84 11.17 3.29
N LEU A 34 -27.71 10.44 4.40
CA LEU A 34 -28.85 9.83 5.10
C LEU A 34 -29.67 10.84 5.90
N MET A 35 -29.03 11.84 6.53
CA MET A 35 -29.69 12.82 7.38
C MET A 35 -30.14 14.10 6.66
N GLY A 36 -29.66 14.32 5.42
CA GLY A 36 -30.04 15.49 4.60
C GLY A 36 -29.62 16.85 5.16
N ARG A 37 -28.81 16.87 6.25
CA ARG A 37 -28.35 18.09 6.91
C ARG A 37 -26.87 18.00 7.32
N LYS A 38 -26.22 19.16 7.44
CA LYS A 38 -24.91 19.24 8.09
C LYS A 38 -25.09 19.07 9.60
N ALA A 39 -24.26 18.26 10.22
CA ALA A 39 -24.28 18.06 11.66
C ALA A 39 -23.86 19.33 12.40
N GLU A 40 -24.47 19.61 13.56
CA GLU A 40 -24.01 20.67 14.45
C GLU A 40 -22.66 20.30 15.09
N THR A 41 -21.92 21.29 15.65
CA THR A 41 -20.54 21.09 16.11
C THR A 41 -20.39 19.92 17.10
N TRP A 42 -21.32 19.75 18.03
CA TRP A 42 -21.29 18.68 19.01
C TRP A 42 -21.71 17.31 18.41
N GLU A 43 -22.62 17.29 17.47
CA GLU A 43 -22.98 16.10 16.70
C GLU A 43 -21.79 15.64 15.84
N HIS A 44 -21.04 16.58 15.25
CA HIS A 44 -19.81 16.30 14.53
C HIS A 44 -18.77 15.62 15.40
N VAL A 45 -18.50 16.14 16.61
CA VAL A 45 -17.54 15.53 17.53
C VAL A 45 -18.01 14.13 17.93
N GLY A 46 -19.30 13.97 18.25
CA GLY A 46 -19.86 12.65 18.57
C GLY A 46 -19.72 11.64 17.42
N LEU A 47 -19.98 12.07 16.19
CA LEU A 47 -19.83 11.24 15.00
C LEU A 47 -18.36 10.90 14.70
N MET A 48 -17.43 11.84 14.90
CA MET A 48 -16.00 11.57 14.76
C MET A 48 -15.53 10.51 15.75
N VAL A 49 -15.94 10.61 17.02
CA VAL A 49 -15.59 9.61 18.03
C VAL A 49 -16.22 8.26 17.71
N ALA A 50 -17.50 8.24 17.31
CA ALA A 50 -18.18 7.00 16.93
C ALA A 50 -17.54 6.36 15.69
N SER A 51 -17.23 7.14 14.65
CA SER A 51 -16.56 6.64 13.45
C SER A 51 -15.15 6.12 13.77
N ALA A 52 -14.38 6.82 14.59
CA ALA A 52 -13.05 6.36 15.03
C ALA A 52 -13.15 5.03 15.80
N ALA A 53 -14.13 4.86 16.68
CA ALA A 53 -14.37 3.61 17.41
C ALA A 53 -14.76 2.46 16.47
N VAL A 54 -15.63 2.72 15.49
CA VAL A 54 -16.02 1.73 14.48
C VAL A 54 -14.82 1.33 13.63
N PHE A 55 -14.03 2.31 13.14
CA PHE A 55 -12.82 2.03 12.38
C PHE A 55 -11.81 1.21 13.19
N LEU A 56 -11.57 1.58 14.44
CA LEU A 56 -10.70 0.83 15.35
C LEU A 56 -11.17 -0.63 15.47
N GLY A 57 -12.47 -0.85 15.63
CA GLY A 57 -13.07 -2.18 15.69
C GLY A 57 -12.87 -2.98 14.41
N VAL A 58 -13.17 -2.38 13.26
CA VAL A 58 -13.03 -3.02 11.93
C VAL A 58 -11.56 -3.40 11.68
N ILE A 59 -10.63 -2.48 11.91
CA ILE A 59 -9.21 -2.73 11.69
C ILE A 59 -8.71 -3.84 12.61
N SER A 60 -9.13 -3.84 13.88
CA SER A 60 -8.77 -4.90 14.83
C SER A 60 -9.28 -6.27 14.36
N VAL A 61 -10.50 -6.34 13.83
CA VAL A 61 -11.06 -7.58 13.26
C VAL A 61 -10.27 -8.01 12.02
N VAL A 62 -9.93 -7.09 11.12
CA VAL A 62 -9.13 -7.38 9.94
C VAL A 62 -7.73 -7.89 10.33
N ALA A 63 -7.07 -7.24 11.29
CA ALA A 63 -5.76 -7.68 11.79
C ALA A 63 -5.84 -9.08 12.43
N MET A 64 -6.83 -9.35 13.29
CA MET A 64 -7.03 -10.67 13.87
C MET A 64 -7.30 -11.74 12.81
N PHE A 65 -8.08 -11.40 11.77
CA PHE A 65 -8.34 -12.31 10.65
C PHE A 65 -7.06 -12.59 9.86
N CYS A 66 -6.26 -11.56 9.55
CA CYS A 66 -4.99 -11.73 8.83
C CYS A 66 -4.00 -12.60 9.63
N ILE A 67 -3.90 -12.43 10.96
CA ILE A 67 -3.06 -13.26 11.82
C ILE A 67 -3.49 -14.73 11.78
N TRP A 68 -4.79 -14.98 11.91
CA TRP A 68 -5.32 -16.35 11.81
C TRP A 68 -5.05 -16.94 10.43
N TRP A 69 -5.29 -16.17 9.36
CA TRP A 69 -5.14 -16.60 7.97
C TRP A 69 -3.67 -16.93 7.64
N GLU A 70 -2.74 -16.09 8.07
CA GLU A 70 -1.31 -16.34 7.89
C GLU A 70 -0.87 -17.65 8.54
N ARG A 71 -1.34 -17.93 9.77
CA ARG A 71 -1.05 -19.21 10.45
C ARG A 71 -1.64 -20.42 9.72
N LYS A 72 -2.78 -20.26 9.06
CA LYS A 72 -3.38 -21.28 8.20
C LYS A 72 -2.55 -21.52 6.95
N VAL A 73 -2.19 -20.46 6.23
CA VAL A 73 -1.35 -20.54 5.03
C VAL A 73 0.00 -21.18 5.35
N ALA A 74 0.65 -20.73 6.43
CA ALA A 74 1.89 -21.33 6.92
C ALA A 74 1.74 -22.82 7.23
N GLY A 75 0.65 -23.20 7.90
CA GLY A 75 0.35 -24.61 8.18
C GLY A 75 0.26 -25.43 6.91
N HIS A 76 -0.49 -24.98 5.92
CA HIS A 76 -0.64 -25.70 4.64
C HIS A 76 0.68 -25.83 3.87
N ILE A 77 1.50 -24.78 3.81
CA ILE A 77 2.82 -24.83 3.15
C ILE A 77 3.75 -25.80 3.88
N GLN A 78 3.67 -25.88 5.20
CA GLN A 78 4.48 -26.76 6.04
C GLN A 78 3.86 -28.18 6.20
N CYS A 79 2.82 -28.54 5.43
CA CYS A 79 2.13 -29.82 5.50
C CYS A 79 1.61 -30.18 6.91
N ARG A 80 1.16 -29.17 7.68
CA ARG A 80 0.58 -29.35 9.04
C ARG A 80 -0.77 -28.61 9.15
N PRO A 81 -1.71 -29.09 10.00
CA PRO A 81 -2.92 -28.34 10.28
C PRO A 81 -2.54 -27.05 11.04
N GLY A 82 -3.02 -25.90 10.55
CA GLY A 82 -2.94 -24.63 11.30
C GLY A 82 -3.82 -24.67 12.56
N PRO A 83 -4.08 -23.52 13.22
CA PRO A 83 -4.91 -23.46 14.42
C PRO A 83 -6.32 -24.02 14.13
N ASN A 84 -6.77 -25.01 14.92
CA ASN A 84 -8.05 -25.70 14.75
C ASN A 84 -8.86 -25.88 16.05
N ARG A 85 -8.25 -25.64 17.24
CA ARG A 85 -8.87 -26.03 18.52
C ARG A 85 -9.81 -24.98 19.11
N VAL A 86 -9.55 -23.67 18.87
CA VAL A 86 -10.31 -22.59 19.50
C VAL A 86 -11.34 -22.04 18.52
N GLY A 87 -12.60 -22.39 18.74
CA GLY A 87 -13.72 -22.05 17.84
C GLY A 87 -13.75 -22.85 16.54
N PRO A 88 -14.72 -22.60 15.65
CA PRO A 88 -14.82 -23.30 14.38
C PRO A 88 -13.58 -22.99 13.54
N ILE A 89 -12.88 -24.05 13.10
CA ILE A 89 -11.67 -23.94 12.26
C ILE A 89 -10.54 -23.10 12.90
N GLY A 90 -10.61 -22.82 14.20
CA GLY A 90 -9.60 -22.04 14.92
C GLY A 90 -9.67 -20.52 14.74
N ILE A 91 -10.79 -19.97 14.26
CA ILE A 91 -10.95 -18.52 14.00
C ILE A 91 -10.78 -17.70 15.28
N LEU A 92 -11.25 -18.19 16.42
CA LEU A 92 -11.16 -17.51 17.70
C LEU A 92 -9.76 -17.57 18.34
N GLN A 93 -8.77 -18.19 17.70
CA GLN A 93 -7.41 -18.30 18.23
C GLN A 93 -6.75 -16.92 18.40
N SER A 94 -6.93 -16.00 17.43
CA SER A 94 -6.37 -14.66 17.53
C SER A 94 -6.98 -13.85 18.68
N LEU A 95 -8.28 -14.06 18.96
CA LEU A 95 -8.94 -13.46 20.12
C LEU A 95 -8.39 -14.02 21.46
N ALA A 96 -8.20 -15.34 21.54
CA ALA A 96 -7.61 -15.98 22.70
C ALA A 96 -6.17 -15.50 22.95
N ASP A 97 -5.39 -15.32 21.88
CA ASP A 97 -4.04 -14.75 21.98
C ASP A 97 -4.07 -13.29 22.46
N GLY A 98 -5.02 -12.48 22.00
CA GLY A 98 -5.23 -11.12 22.49
C GLY A 98 -5.59 -11.07 23.99
N LEU A 99 -6.53 -11.90 24.44
CA LEU A 99 -6.91 -12.00 25.85
C LEU A 99 -5.74 -12.46 26.72
N LYS A 100 -4.93 -13.41 26.24
CA LYS A 100 -3.70 -13.84 26.93
C LYS A 100 -2.72 -12.68 27.08
N LEU A 101 -2.51 -11.85 26.06
CA LEU A 101 -1.61 -10.71 26.12
C LEU A 101 -2.12 -9.59 27.02
N LEU A 102 -3.44 -9.40 27.13
CA LEU A 102 -4.05 -8.47 28.08
C LEU A 102 -3.81 -8.86 29.54
N THR A 103 -3.83 -10.17 29.85
CA THR A 103 -3.61 -10.68 31.22
C THR A 103 -2.14 -10.90 31.58
N LYS A 104 -1.24 -10.81 30.56
CA LYS A 104 0.19 -11.01 30.75
C LYS A 104 0.83 -9.81 31.43
N GLU A 105 1.76 -10.04 32.33
CA GLU A 105 2.52 -9.01 33.04
C GLU A 105 3.31 -8.13 32.07
N ASP A 106 3.24 -6.82 32.30
CA ASP A 106 3.94 -5.80 31.52
C ASP A 106 5.24 -5.40 32.24
N LEU A 107 6.34 -5.91 31.75
CA LEU A 107 7.67 -5.69 32.31
C LEU A 107 8.36 -4.50 31.64
N VAL A 108 9.01 -3.66 32.43
CA VAL A 108 9.84 -2.55 31.94
C VAL A 108 11.28 -2.82 32.39
N PRO A 109 12.28 -2.83 31.48
CA PRO A 109 13.68 -3.04 31.83
C PRO A 109 14.18 -2.03 32.87
N GLN A 110 14.97 -2.49 33.85
CA GLN A 110 15.45 -1.67 34.94
C GLN A 110 16.37 -0.52 34.45
N PHE A 111 17.21 -0.80 33.46
CA PHE A 111 18.20 0.14 32.90
C PHE A 111 17.73 0.86 31.65
N GLY A 112 16.51 0.59 31.17
CA GLY A 112 15.91 1.24 30.00
C GLY A 112 15.29 2.60 30.34
N ASP A 113 15.13 3.45 29.34
CA ASP A 113 14.37 4.71 29.47
C ASP A 113 12.88 4.39 29.58
N LYS A 114 12.34 4.51 30.79
CA LYS A 114 10.95 4.16 31.11
C LYS A 114 9.92 4.97 30.36
N PHE A 115 10.20 6.24 30.06
CA PHE A 115 9.27 7.12 29.35
C PHE A 115 9.21 6.74 27.87
N LEU A 116 10.37 6.68 27.22
CA LEU A 116 10.45 6.31 25.79
C LEU A 116 9.98 4.86 25.57
N PHE A 117 10.32 3.94 26.48
CA PHE A 117 9.87 2.54 26.39
C PHE A 117 8.35 2.41 26.42
N ARG A 118 7.66 3.24 27.22
CA ARG A 118 6.19 3.28 27.26
C ARG A 118 5.57 3.97 26.07
N LEU A 119 6.22 5.01 25.54
CA LEU A 119 5.72 5.84 24.44
C LEU A 119 5.85 5.14 23.07
N ALA A 120 6.94 4.41 22.85
CA ALA A 120 7.28 3.83 21.55
C ALA A 120 6.19 2.94 20.93
N PRO A 121 5.50 2.02 21.65
CA PRO A 121 4.41 1.22 21.09
C PRO A 121 3.24 2.07 20.59
N TYR A 122 2.93 3.17 21.28
CA TYR A 122 1.86 4.08 20.86
C TYR A 122 2.25 4.89 19.62
N LEU A 123 3.52 5.27 19.49
CA LEU A 123 4.04 5.93 18.30
C LEU A 123 4.09 5.00 17.09
N ALA A 124 4.24 3.70 17.28
CA ALA A 124 4.12 2.73 16.20
C ALA A 124 2.64 2.48 15.81
N PHE A 125 1.76 2.36 16.80
CA PHE A 125 0.37 1.98 16.60
C PHE A 125 -0.53 3.12 16.11
N ALA A 126 -0.47 4.30 16.73
CA ALA A 126 -1.38 5.40 16.43
C ALA A 126 -1.29 5.93 14.99
N PRO A 127 -0.09 6.09 14.39
CA PRO A 127 0.03 6.50 13.00
C PRO A 127 -0.51 5.47 12.01
N ALA A 128 -0.29 4.17 12.25
CA ALA A 128 -0.88 3.13 11.42
C ALA A 128 -2.41 3.24 11.38
N PHE A 129 -3.06 3.54 12.52
CA PHE A 129 -4.50 3.81 12.55
C PHE A 129 -4.89 5.13 11.88
N ALA A 130 -4.11 6.18 12.08
CA ALA A 130 -4.37 7.48 11.45
C ALA A 130 -4.30 7.42 9.91
N ALA A 131 -3.50 6.53 9.36
CA ALA A 131 -3.42 6.31 7.92
C ALA A 131 -4.74 5.78 7.32
N PHE A 132 -5.52 4.99 8.06
CA PHE A 132 -6.82 4.50 7.61
C PHE A 132 -7.86 5.59 7.39
N LEU A 133 -7.71 6.78 8.00
CA LEU A 133 -8.64 7.89 7.82
C LEU A 133 -8.75 8.33 6.35
N ALA A 134 -7.67 8.23 5.60
CA ALA A 134 -7.62 8.61 4.19
C ALA A 134 -7.93 7.47 3.23
N LEU A 135 -8.03 6.23 3.71
CA LEU A 135 -8.24 5.05 2.86
C LEU A 135 -9.74 4.85 2.57
N PRO A 136 -10.19 4.96 1.31
CA PRO A 136 -11.58 4.75 0.94
C PRO A 136 -11.87 3.26 0.75
N PHE A 137 -12.83 2.74 1.50
CA PHE A 137 -13.33 1.37 1.32
C PHE A 137 -14.40 1.28 0.23
N ALA A 138 -15.17 2.35 0.03
CA ALA A 138 -16.22 2.47 -0.96
C ALA A 138 -16.42 3.95 -1.33
N PRO A 139 -17.23 4.30 -2.35
CA PRO A 139 -17.41 5.68 -2.80
C PRO A 139 -17.70 6.68 -1.68
N ASN A 140 -18.54 6.28 -0.70
CA ASN A 140 -18.96 7.13 0.42
C ASN A 140 -18.53 6.56 1.78
N LEU A 141 -17.75 5.49 1.80
CA LEU A 141 -17.25 4.86 3.02
C LEU A 141 -15.79 5.22 3.24
N VAL A 142 -15.56 6.47 3.59
CA VAL A 142 -14.26 7.03 3.93
C VAL A 142 -14.42 7.91 5.17
N ALA A 143 -13.43 7.88 6.08
CA ALA A 143 -13.55 8.64 7.33
C ALA A 143 -13.32 10.14 7.12
N ALA A 144 -12.40 10.52 6.24
CA ALA A 144 -12.05 11.91 5.94
C ALA A 144 -12.19 12.18 4.42
N PRO A 145 -13.41 12.34 3.89
CA PRO A 145 -13.65 12.53 2.45
C PRO A 145 -13.09 13.86 1.91
N GLU A 146 -12.91 14.84 2.79
CA GLU A 146 -12.41 16.18 2.43
C GLU A 146 -10.89 16.25 2.30
N LEU A 147 -10.17 15.14 2.55
CA LEU A 147 -8.73 15.08 2.53
C LEU A 147 -8.19 15.01 1.09
N ASN A 148 -7.95 16.18 0.48
CA ASN A 148 -7.47 16.29 -0.90
C ASN A 148 -6.05 15.72 -1.12
N VAL A 149 -5.26 15.56 -0.05
CA VAL A 149 -3.89 15.03 -0.06
C VAL A 149 -3.81 13.64 0.60
N GLY A 150 -4.84 12.81 0.41
CA GLY A 150 -4.96 11.51 1.10
C GLY A 150 -3.78 10.58 0.91
N VAL A 151 -3.22 10.50 -0.30
CA VAL A 151 -2.02 9.69 -0.59
C VAL A 151 -0.83 10.15 0.24
N PHE A 152 -0.58 11.46 0.29
CA PHE A 152 0.52 12.04 1.05
C PHE A 152 0.34 11.86 2.56
N TRP A 153 -0.90 12.00 3.05
CA TRP A 153 -1.24 11.74 4.45
C TRP A 153 -0.86 10.32 4.87
N ILE A 154 -1.23 9.31 4.09
CA ILE A 154 -0.94 7.91 4.42
C ILE A 154 0.57 7.68 4.48
N LEU A 155 1.34 8.17 3.50
CA LEU A 155 2.80 8.03 3.50
C LEU A 155 3.44 8.69 4.72
N ALA A 156 3.00 9.92 5.07
CA ALA A 156 3.50 10.63 6.23
C ALA A 156 3.23 9.87 7.55
N MET A 157 2.04 9.26 7.67
CA MET A 157 1.71 8.47 8.87
C MET A 157 2.54 7.19 8.95
N LEU A 158 2.76 6.48 7.84
CA LEU A 158 3.61 5.29 7.83
C LEU A 158 5.07 5.62 8.19
N SER A 159 5.60 6.78 7.77
CA SER A 159 6.94 7.23 8.18
C SER A 159 7.05 7.50 9.69
N VAL A 160 5.98 8.00 10.32
CA VAL A 160 5.96 8.20 11.79
C VAL A 160 5.94 6.86 12.54
N GLU A 161 5.32 5.81 12.01
CA GLU A 161 5.35 4.46 12.57
C GLU A 161 6.79 3.96 12.78
N VAL A 162 7.67 4.21 11.79
CA VAL A 162 9.08 3.83 11.84
C VAL A 162 9.81 4.46 13.02
N MET A 163 9.50 5.72 13.34
CA MET A 163 10.05 6.40 14.52
C MET A 163 9.71 5.65 15.81
N GLY A 164 8.49 5.11 15.92
CA GLY A 164 8.08 4.29 17.06
C GLY A 164 8.95 3.05 17.23
N VAL A 165 9.28 2.35 16.15
CA VAL A 165 10.14 1.15 16.18
C VAL A 165 11.58 1.49 16.55
N ILE A 166 12.14 2.57 16.00
CA ILE A 166 13.50 3.02 16.32
C ILE A 166 13.60 3.37 17.81
N LEU A 167 12.63 4.13 18.34
CA LEU A 167 12.58 4.49 19.75
C LEU A 167 12.41 3.27 20.66
N ALA A 168 11.64 2.26 20.22
CA ALA A 168 11.49 1.02 20.97
C ALA A 168 12.81 0.29 21.18
N GLY A 169 13.60 0.15 20.10
CA GLY A 169 14.91 -0.50 20.22
C GLY A 169 15.91 0.31 21.05
N TRP A 170 15.90 1.63 20.90
CA TRP A 170 16.79 2.52 21.66
C TRP A 170 16.47 2.49 23.15
N SER A 171 15.19 2.64 23.53
CA SER A 171 14.73 2.72 24.94
C SER A 171 14.92 1.44 25.73
N SER A 172 15.02 0.30 25.05
CA SER A 172 15.19 -1.03 25.67
C SER A 172 16.56 -1.22 26.34
N ASN A 173 17.56 -0.41 26.01
CA ASN A 173 18.95 -0.52 26.47
C ASN A 173 19.54 -1.94 26.35
N ASN A 174 19.13 -2.66 25.32
CA ASN A 174 19.62 -4.00 24.98
C ASN A 174 20.34 -3.94 23.62
N LYS A 175 21.54 -4.49 23.54
CA LYS A 175 22.33 -4.48 22.30
C LYS A 175 21.59 -5.09 21.11
N TRP A 176 20.84 -6.16 21.31
CA TRP A 176 20.10 -6.83 20.24
C TRP A 176 18.92 -5.99 19.75
N SER A 177 18.21 -5.33 20.66
CA SER A 177 17.13 -4.40 20.33
C SER A 177 17.64 -3.20 19.55
N VAL A 178 18.78 -2.62 19.93
CA VAL A 178 19.40 -1.50 19.22
C VAL A 178 19.84 -1.92 17.82
N TYR A 179 20.44 -3.10 17.65
CA TYR A 179 20.80 -3.61 16.32
C TYR A 179 19.56 -3.85 15.45
N GLY A 180 18.48 -4.38 16.02
CA GLY A 180 17.20 -4.52 15.31
C GLY A 180 16.65 -3.18 14.82
N ALA A 181 16.60 -2.19 15.70
CA ALA A 181 16.14 -0.83 15.36
C ALA A 181 17.03 -0.14 14.30
N MET A 182 18.36 -0.31 14.36
CA MET A 182 19.27 0.22 13.34
C MET A 182 19.05 -0.43 11.97
N ARG A 183 18.84 -1.74 11.93
CA ARG A 183 18.51 -2.47 10.68
C ARG A 183 17.18 -1.98 10.10
N GLU A 184 16.18 -1.74 10.96
CA GLU A 184 14.90 -1.16 10.57
C GLU A 184 15.09 0.22 9.94
N ALA A 185 15.80 1.12 10.63
CA ALA A 185 16.06 2.47 10.12
C ALA A 185 16.72 2.45 8.74
N CYS A 186 17.76 1.62 8.55
CA CYS A 186 18.44 1.49 7.27
C CYS A 186 17.52 0.94 6.18
N GLN A 187 16.71 -0.06 6.49
CA GLN A 187 15.79 -0.67 5.53
C GLN A 187 14.71 0.30 5.12
N MET A 188 14.04 0.94 6.08
CA MET A 188 12.90 1.81 5.82
C MET A 188 13.31 3.04 5.03
N VAL A 189 14.33 3.78 5.46
CA VAL A 189 14.83 4.95 4.73
C VAL A 189 15.20 4.61 3.29
N SER A 190 15.76 3.43 3.07
CA SER A 190 16.14 2.99 1.72
C SER A 190 14.93 2.67 0.85
N TYR A 191 13.92 1.96 1.36
CA TYR A 191 12.79 1.47 0.57
C TYR A 191 11.62 2.47 0.46
N GLU A 192 11.51 3.44 1.37
CA GLU A 192 10.51 4.52 1.25
C GLU A 192 10.70 5.35 -0.02
N ILE A 193 11.94 5.56 -0.47
CA ILE A 193 12.21 6.37 -1.66
C ILE A 193 11.67 5.70 -2.94
N PRO A 194 12.03 4.46 -3.31
CA PRO A 194 11.45 3.81 -4.49
C PRO A 194 9.95 3.54 -4.36
N LEU A 195 9.44 3.30 -3.14
CA LEU A 195 8.01 3.18 -2.88
C LEU A 195 7.31 4.51 -3.17
N GLY A 196 7.79 5.62 -2.64
CA GLY A 196 7.24 6.96 -2.87
C GLY A 196 7.27 7.34 -4.36
N ILE A 197 8.38 7.08 -5.07
CA ILE A 197 8.48 7.34 -6.52
C ILE A 197 7.46 6.51 -7.30
N SER A 198 7.26 5.23 -6.97
CA SER A 198 6.28 4.39 -7.65
C SER A 198 4.83 4.87 -7.44
N ILE A 199 4.52 5.43 -6.27
CA ILE A 199 3.25 6.09 -6.00
C ILE A 199 3.12 7.36 -6.83
N ILE A 200 4.16 8.19 -6.91
CA ILE A 200 4.16 9.42 -7.72
C ILE A 200 3.89 9.11 -9.19
N VAL A 201 4.43 8.02 -9.74
CA VAL A 201 4.14 7.58 -11.12
C VAL A 201 2.63 7.35 -11.31
N GLY A 202 1.97 6.68 -10.37
CA GLY A 202 0.52 6.47 -10.43
C GLY A 202 -0.28 7.76 -10.24
N VAL A 203 0.07 8.58 -9.26
CA VAL A 203 -0.57 9.87 -8.97
C VAL A 203 -0.42 10.86 -10.13
N MET A 204 0.76 10.90 -10.74
CA MET A 204 1.02 11.76 -11.91
C MET A 204 0.13 11.40 -13.09
N THR A 205 -0.08 10.09 -13.34
CA THR A 205 -1.03 9.63 -14.38
C THR A 205 -2.49 9.92 -14.04
N ALA A 206 -2.86 9.90 -12.78
CA ALA A 206 -4.22 10.20 -12.34
C ALA A 206 -4.51 11.71 -12.27
N GLY A 207 -3.48 12.53 -11.96
CA GLY A 207 -3.60 13.98 -11.81
C GLY A 207 -4.22 14.42 -10.49
N THR A 208 -4.39 13.52 -9.51
CA THR A 208 -5.00 13.82 -8.20
C THR A 208 -4.34 13.06 -7.06
N LEU A 209 -4.27 13.68 -5.87
CA LEU A 209 -3.82 13.07 -4.62
C LEU A 209 -4.98 12.58 -3.74
N ASN A 210 -6.23 12.88 -4.14
CA ASN A 210 -7.40 12.47 -3.41
C ASN A 210 -7.73 11.00 -3.71
N MET A 211 -7.70 10.16 -2.68
CA MET A 211 -7.93 8.72 -2.80
C MET A 211 -9.33 8.37 -3.31
N VAL A 212 -10.34 9.17 -2.96
CA VAL A 212 -11.73 8.96 -3.42
C VAL A 212 -11.85 9.26 -4.91
N GLU A 213 -11.24 10.36 -5.35
CA GLU A 213 -11.23 10.76 -6.76
C GLU A 213 -10.47 9.74 -7.62
N LEU A 214 -9.33 9.22 -7.11
CA LEU A 214 -8.59 8.12 -7.76
C LEU A 214 -9.49 6.90 -8.05
N GLY A 215 -10.34 6.51 -7.09
CA GLY A 215 -11.27 5.41 -7.30
C GLY A 215 -12.37 5.73 -8.31
N HIS A 216 -12.88 6.96 -8.33
CA HIS A 216 -13.89 7.38 -9.31
C HIS A 216 -13.36 7.46 -10.74
N LEU A 217 -12.10 7.88 -10.94
CA LEU A 217 -11.46 7.94 -12.26
C LEU A 217 -11.35 6.57 -12.95
N GLN A 218 -11.44 5.49 -12.19
CA GLN A 218 -11.29 4.11 -12.66
C GLN A 218 -12.62 3.35 -12.78
N GLY A 219 -13.76 4.06 -12.79
CA GLY A 219 -15.12 3.48 -12.72
C GLY A 219 -15.67 2.85 -14.00
N GLY A 220 -14.89 2.73 -15.06
CA GLY A 220 -15.36 2.22 -16.37
C GLY A 220 -15.11 0.72 -16.64
N GLY A 221 -14.62 -0.03 -15.66
CA GLY A 221 -14.20 -1.44 -15.81
C GLY A 221 -12.69 -1.62 -15.86
N ILE A 222 -12.22 -2.85 -16.08
CA ILE A 222 -10.79 -3.22 -15.97
C ILE A 222 -9.89 -2.38 -16.89
N HIS A 223 -10.38 -1.99 -18.08
CA HIS A 223 -9.63 -1.20 -19.06
C HIS A 223 -9.39 0.25 -18.62
N THR A 224 -10.16 0.76 -17.65
CA THR A 224 -9.99 2.12 -17.11
C THR A 224 -9.04 2.17 -15.92
N TRP A 225 -8.60 1.04 -15.41
CA TRP A 225 -7.67 0.98 -14.29
C TRP A 225 -6.31 1.58 -14.68
N LEU A 226 -5.69 2.33 -13.77
CA LEU A 226 -4.44 3.05 -14.05
C LEU A 226 -3.31 2.12 -14.48
N ILE A 227 -3.29 0.88 -13.97
CA ILE A 227 -2.29 -0.13 -14.35
C ILE A 227 -2.26 -0.38 -15.86
N PHE A 228 -3.40 -0.21 -16.55
CA PHE A 228 -3.52 -0.47 -17.99
C PHE A 228 -3.51 0.81 -18.85
N ARG A 229 -3.46 2.00 -18.25
CA ARG A 229 -3.43 3.26 -18.99
C ARG A 229 -2.05 3.60 -19.54
N ASN A 230 -1.00 3.22 -18.80
CA ASN A 230 0.38 3.59 -19.13
C ASN A 230 1.29 2.39 -18.87
N PRO A 231 2.17 1.97 -19.82
CA PRO A 231 3.05 0.83 -19.64
C PRO A 231 4.04 1.02 -18.48
N PHE A 232 4.44 2.25 -18.17
CA PHE A 232 5.31 2.54 -17.04
C PHE A 232 4.59 2.40 -15.70
N VAL A 233 3.29 2.69 -15.64
CA VAL A 233 2.45 2.44 -14.45
C VAL A 233 2.30 0.94 -14.20
N PHE A 234 2.17 0.13 -15.25
CA PHE A 234 2.17 -1.32 -15.14
C PHE A 234 3.44 -1.85 -14.46
N LEU A 235 4.60 -1.36 -14.86
CA LEU A 235 5.88 -1.74 -14.24
C LEU A 235 6.00 -1.18 -12.81
N ALA A 236 5.53 0.06 -12.58
CA ALA A 236 5.52 0.69 -11.25
C ALA A 236 4.67 -0.10 -10.24
N PHE A 237 3.63 -0.81 -10.66
CA PHE A 237 2.84 -1.71 -9.81
C PHE A 237 3.71 -2.80 -9.17
N PHE A 238 4.56 -3.46 -9.97
CA PHE A 238 5.46 -4.51 -9.44
C PHE A 238 6.57 -3.93 -8.56
N LEU A 239 7.10 -2.77 -8.96
CA LEU A 239 8.11 -2.08 -8.16
C LEU A 239 7.54 -1.63 -6.81
N TYR A 240 6.34 -1.08 -6.81
CA TYR A 240 5.60 -0.76 -5.59
C TYR A 240 5.40 -2.00 -4.71
N PHE A 241 4.97 -3.12 -5.31
CA PHE A 241 4.73 -4.36 -4.56
C PHE A 241 6.01 -4.87 -3.88
N ILE A 242 7.16 -4.87 -4.57
CA ILE A 242 8.44 -5.28 -3.97
C ILE A 242 8.87 -4.31 -2.87
N ALA A 243 8.78 -2.99 -3.11
CA ALA A 243 9.12 -1.99 -2.11
C ALA A 243 8.19 -2.06 -0.88
N SER A 244 6.91 -2.37 -1.09
CA SER A 244 5.92 -2.52 -0.04
C SER A 244 6.17 -3.72 0.87
N LEU A 245 6.69 -4.83 0.34
CA LEU A 245 7.11 -5.98 1.16
C LEU A 245 8.24 -5.59 2.12
N ALA A 246 9.20 -4.79 1.63
CA ALA A 246 10.28 -4.30 2.48
C ALA A 246 9.81 -3.27 3.50
N ALA A 247 8.87 -2.39 3.12
CA ALA A 247 8.27 -1.40 4.02
C ALA A 247 7.43 -2.04 5.13
N ASN A 248 6.77 -3.16 4.85
CA ASN A 248 6.00 -3.92 5.85
C ASN A 248 6.84 -4.88 6.71
N LYS A 249 8.17 -4.83 6.62
CA LYS A 249 9.08 -5.70 7.41
C LYS A 249 8.80 -7.20 7.25
N ARG A 250 8.15 -7.60 6.16
CA ARG A 250 7.76 -8.99 5.90
C ARG A 250 8.86 -9.77 5.18
N ALA A 251 9.04 -11.01 5.55
CA ALA A 251 9.96 -11.87 4.83
C ALA A 251 9.59 -11.90 3.32
N PRO A 252 10.58 -11.81 2.42
CA PRO A 252 12.01 -12.03 2.66
C PRO A 252 12.79 -10.88 3.32
N PHE A 253 12.19 -9.70 3.54
CA PHE A 253 12.84 -8.50 4.07
C PHE A 253 12.67 -8.30 5.58
N ASP A 254 12.42 -9.36 6.33
CA ASP A 254 12.27 -9.38 7.79
C ASP A 254 13.65 -9.36 8.50
N LEU A 255 14.40 -8.28 8.29
CA LEU A 255 15.73 -8.09 8.87
C LEU A 255 15.73 -7.58 10.32
N PRO A 256 14.79 -6.69 10.72
CA PRO A 256 14.74 -6.16 12.07
C PRO A 256 14.35 -7.17 13.13
N GLU A 257 13.54 -8.18 12.74
CA GLU A 257 12.97 -9.20 13.64
C GLU A 257 13.65 -10.57 13.52
N SER A 258 14.78 -10.64 12.79
CA SER A 258 15.39 -11.94 12.49
C SER A 258 15.72 -12.74 13.74
N GLU A 259 14.85 -13.69 14.11
CA GLU A 259 14.99 -14.54 15.30
C GLU A 259 16.31 -15.31 15.35
N SER A 260 16.80 -15.74 14.18
CA SER A 260 18.04 -16.49 14.07
C SER A 260 19.31 -15.67 14.35
N GLU A 261 19.24 -14.32 14.23
CA GLU A 261 20.38 -13.43 14.38
C GLU A 261 20.30 -12.51 15.60
N LEU A 262 19.09 -12.01 15.91
CA LEU A 262 18.86 -10.92 16.87
C LEU A 262 17.89 -11.31 18.01
N VAL A 263 17.60 -12.58 18.22
CA VAL A 263 16.64 -13.13 19.19
C VAL A 263 15.20 -12.73 18.83
N ALA A 264 14.81 -11.47 19.02
CA ALA A 264 13.50 -10.94 18.62
C ALA A 264 13.61 -9.47 18.13
N GLY A 265 14.83 -9.02 17.78
CA GLY A 265 15.04 -7.67 17.26
C GLY A 265 14.63 -6.57 18.22
N PHE A 266 13.96 -5.52 17.71
CA PHE A 266 13.59 -4.33 18.48
C PHE A 266 12.58 -4.60 19.61
N HIS A 267 11.78 -5.67 19.52
CA HIS A 267 10.76 -5.99 20.51
C HIS A 267 11.18 -7.07 21.55
N THR A 268 12.48 -7.36 21.64
CA THR A 268 13.03 -8.40 22.56
C THR A 268 12.62 -8.18 24.02
N GLU A 269 12.59 -6.93 24.50
CA GLU A 269 12.25 -6.60 25.89
C GLU A 269 10.75 -6.34 26.11
N TYR A 270 9.96 -6.23 25.03
CA TYR A 270 8.54 -5.95 25.14
C TYR A 270 7.73 -7.20 25.47
N SER A 271 6.75 -7.06 26.36
CA SER A 271 5.84 -8.14 26.76
C SER A 271 4.39 -7.64 26.88
N GLY A 272 3.45 -8.59 26.99
CA GLY A 272 2.04 -8.28 27.21
C GLY A 272 1.39 -7.45 26.11
N LEU A 273 0.54 -6.51 26.52
CA LEU A 273 -0.23 -5.67 25.59
C LEU A 273 0.64 -4.78 24.73
N ARG A 274 1.79 -4.27 25.25
CA ARG A 274 2.70 -3.39 24.49
C ARG A 274 3.34 -4.10 23.31
N TRP A 275 3.67 -5.37 23.46
CA TRP A 275 4.15 -6.19 22.37
C TRP A 275 3.09 -6.36 21.29
N SER A 276 1.81 -6.52 21.67
CA SER A 276 0.72 -6.66 20.72
C SER A 276 0.49 -5.42 19.86
N PHE A 277 0.78 -4.21 20.36
CA PHE A 277 0.63 -2.98 19.57
C PHE A 277 1.54 -2.95 18.33
N PHE A 278 2.75 -3.46 18.41
CA PHE A 278 3.63 -3.58 17.25
C PHE A 278 3.05 -4.52 16.21
N PHE A 279 2.54 -5.69 16.63
CA PHE A 279 1.88 -6.63 15.72
C PHE A 279 0.63 -6.05 15.05
N PHE A 280 -0.20 -5.36 15.82
CA PHE A 280 -1.37 -4.70 15.25
C PHE A 280 -1.01 -3.59 14.25
N ALA A 281 0.03 -2.81 14.55
CA ALA A 281 0.55 -1.80 13.64
C ALA A 281 1.04 -2.43 12.33
N GLU A 282 1.82 -3.50 12.41
CA GLU A 282 2.36 -4.21 11.26
C GLU A 282 1.26 -4.78 10.34
N TYR A 283 0.26 -5.48 10.90
CA TYR A 283 -0.86 -5.98 10.09
C TYR A 283 -1.77 -4.86 9.57
N GLY A 284 -1.90 -3.78 10.34
CA GLY A 284 -2.58 -2.55 9.90
C GLY A 284 -1.87 -1.92 8.71
N ALA A 285 -0.56 -1.71 8.81
CA ALA A 285 0.26 -1.15 7.74
C ALA A 285 0.22 -2.02 6.48
N MET A 286 0.25 -3.36 6.63
CA MET A 286 0.12 -4.30 5.51
C MET A 286 -1.20 -4.12 4.75
N PHE A 287 -2.31 -3.92 5.45
CA PHE A 287 -3.60 -3.66 4.81
C PHE A 287 -3.64 -2.28 4.13
N ILE A 288 -3.07 -1.24 4.77
CA ILE A 288 -3.00 0.11 4.20
C ILE A 288 -2.21 0.12 2.91
N VAL A 289 -1.04 -0.49 2.90
CA VAL A 289 -0.17 -0.55 1.72
C VAL A 289 -0.82 -1.32 0.58
N ALA A 290 -1.50 -2.44 0.89
CA ALA A 290 -2.33 -3.17 -0.07
C ALA A 290 -3.53 -2.32 -0.55
N GLY A 291 -4.10 -1.49 0.34
CA GLY A 291 -5.18 -0.55 0.02
C GLY A 291 -4.74 0.55 -0.94
N ILE A 292 -3.57 1.16 -0.72
CA ILE A 292 -2.98 2.12 -1.67
C ILE A 292 -2.77 1.45 -3.02
N GLN A 293 -2.16 0.26 -3.03
CA GLN A 293 -1.91 -0.48 -4.25
C GLN A 293 -3.20 -0.80 -5.02
N SER A 294 -4.23 -1.23 -4.31
CA SER A 294 -5.54 -1.49 -4.89
C SER A 294 -6.18 -0.22 -5.45
N THR A 295 -6.20 0.88 -4.69
CA THR A 295 -6.84 2.13 -5.11
C THR A 295 -6.08 2.80 -6.25
N LEU A 296 -4.75 2.82 -6.19
CA LEU A 296 -3.92 3.51 -7.18
C LEU A 296 -3.84 2.74 -8.50
N PHE A 297 -3.72 1.41 -8.47
CA PHE A 297 -3.43 0.62 -9.67
C PHE A 297 -4.60 -0.24 -10.13
N LEU A 298 -5.41 -0.80 -9.22
CA LEU A 298 -6.43 -1.80 -9.51
C LEU A 298 -7.87 -1.29 -9.39
N GLY A 299 -8.06 0.02 -9.38
CA GLY A 299 -9.40 0.63 -9.37
C GLY A 299 -10.10 0.64 -8.02
N GLY A 300 -9.40 0.36 -6.91
CA GLY A 300 -9.98 0.42 -5.56
C GLY A 300 -11.23 -0.45 -5.42
N TRP A 301 -12.35 0.17 -5.08
CA TRP A 301 -13.67 -0.50 -4.94
C TRP A 301 -14.38 -0.81 -6.26
N GLN A 302 -13.84 -0.36 -7.41
CA GLN A 302 -14.48 -0.58 -8.71
C GLN A 302 -14.40 -2.05 -9.12
N ASP A 303 -15.47 -2.56 -9.70
CA ASP A 303 -15.52 -3.90 -10.27
C ASP A 303 -14.83 -3.96 -11.65
N PRO A 304 -14.35 -5.15 -12.07
CA PRO A 304 -13.70 -5.30 -13.38
C PRO A 304 -14.65 -5.08 -14.57
N PHE A 305 -15.95 -5.19 -14.37
CA PHE A 305 -16.96 -5.08 -15.42
C PHE A 305 -17.57 -3.67 -15.55
N GLY A 306 -17.29 -2.76 -14.59
CA GLY A 306 -17.81 -1.39 -14.58
C GLY A 306 -19.28 -1.26 -14.14
N ILE A 307 -19.88 -2.33 -13.63
CA ILE A 307 -21.28 -2.37 -13.21
C ILE A 307 -21.49 -1.44 -12.00
N LEU A 308 -20.56 -1.46 -11.04
CA LEU A 308 -20.66 -0.67 -9.82
C LEU A 308 -20.61 0.83 -10.11
N GLY A 309 -19.75 1.24 -11.06
CA GLY A 309 -19.66 2.62 -11.53
C GLY A 309 -20.96 3.10 -12.18
N TYR A 310 -21.62 2.22 -12.96
CA TYR A 310 -22.92 2.50 -13.56
C TYR A 310 -24.03 2.63 -12.50
N LEU A 311 -24.11 1.66 -11.58
CA LEU A 311 -25.10 1.67 -10.49
C LEU A 311 -24.94 2.89 -9.55
N PHE A 312 -23.70 3.28 -9.26
CA PHE A 312 -23.44 4.50 -8.48
C PHE A 312 -23.96 5.74 -9.21
N LYS A 313 -23.70 5.85 -10.51
CA LYS A 313 -24.20 6.95 -11.34
C LYS A 313 -25.72 6.98 -11.35
N GLU A 314 -26.37 5.83 -11.50
CA GLU A 314 -27.83 5.72 -11.48
C GLU A 314 -28.41 6.10 -10.12
N ALA A 315 -27.79 5.67 -9.01
CA ALA A 315 -28.21 6.02 -7.64
C ALA A 315 -28.12 7.53 -7.37
N THR A 316 -27.21 8.25 -8.03
CA THR A 316 -26.93 9.67 -7.79
C THR A 316 -27.45 10.62 -8.90
N GLN A 317 -28.10 10.10 -9.97
CA GLN A 317 -28.56 10.91 -11.11
C GLN A 317 -29.63 11.95 -10.73
N ASN A 318 -30.50 11.64 -9.77
CA ASN A 318 -31.55 12.54 -9.33
C ASN A 318 -31.25 13.06 -7.92
N PRO A 319 -30.69 14.27 -7.75
CA PRO A 319 -30.39 14.81 -6.42
C PRO A 319 -31.65 15.02 -5.56
N ALA A 320 -32.86 15.11 -6.16
CA ALA A 320 -34.13 15.22 -5.46
C ALA A 320 -34.69 13.88 -4.94
N ASN A 321 -34.28 12.73 -5.53
CA ASN A 321 -34.72 11.39 -5.16
C ASN A 321 -33.54 10.40 -5.23
N ILE A 322 -32.66 10.47 -4.25
CA ILE A 322 -31.55 9.52 -4.12
C ILE A 322 -32.11 8.16 -3.68
N ASN A 323 -31.86 7.12 -4.47
CA ASN A 323 -32.19 5.75 -4.08
C ASN A 323 -31.24 5.27 -2.97
N VAL A 324 -31.60 5.54 -1.71
CA VAL A 324 -30.80 5.22 -0.53
C VAL A 324 -30.46 3.73 -0.46
N SER A 325 -31.43 2.86 -0.77
CA SER A 325 -31.22 1.41 -0.77
C SER A 325 -30.17 0.96 -1.80
N LEU A 326 -30.20 1.53 -3.01
CA LEU A 326 -29.23 1.24 -4.06
C LEU A 326 -27.85 1.80 -3.68
N LEU A 327 -27.80 3.00 -3.11
CA LEU A 327 -26.55 3.62 -2.64
C LEU A 327 -25.88 2.79 -1.55
N VAL A 328 -26.65 2.32 -0.56
CA VAL A 328 -26.13 1.43 0.50
C VAL A 328 -25.62 0.12 -0.09
N ALA A 329 -26.36 -0.49 -1.03
CA ALA A 329 -25.95 -1.71 -1.70
C ALA A 329 -24.62 -1.52 -2.46
N VAL A 330 -24.47 -0.42 -3.22
CA VAL A 330 -23.24 -0.08 -3.95
C VAL A 330 -22.05 0.09 -3.00
N ASN A 331 -22.25 0.76 -1.84
CA ASN A 331 -21.19 0.94 -0.86
C ASN A 331 -20.79 -0.38 -0.19
N VAL A 332 -21.73 -1.26 0.15
CA VAL A 332 -21.42 -2.57 0.75
C VAL A 332 -20.70 -3.48 -0.23
N ILE A 333 -21.19 -3.56 -1.48
CA ILE A 333 -20.55 -4.36 -2.53
C ILE A 333 -19.16 -3.80 -2.86
N GLY A 334 -19.03 -2.46 -2.98
CA GLY A 334 -17.75 -1.80 -3.22
C GLY A 334 -16.72 -2.07 -2.13
N ALA A 335 -17.13 -1.98 -0.85
CA ALA A 335 -16.27 -2.31 0.28
C ALA A 335 -15.85 -3.80 0.27
N GLY A 336 -16.76 -4.70 -0.15
CA GLY A 336 -16.45 -6.12 -0.34
C GLY A 336 -15.40 -6.35 -1.43
N ILE A 337 -15.55 -5.71 -2.60
CA ILE A 337 -14.59 -5.82 -3.72
C ILE A 337 -13.23 -5.23 -3.33
N PHE A 338 -13.21 -4.07 -2.69
CA PHE A 338 -11.98 -3.45 -2.20
C PHE A 338 -11.25 -4.36 -1.22
N SER A 339 -11.97 -4.86 -0.21
CA SER A 339 -11.41 -5.79 0.78
C SER A 339 -10.88 -7.07 0.14
N ALA A 340 -11.59 -7.63 -0.84
CA ALA A 340 -11.17 -8.82 -1.56
C ALA A 340 -9.86 -8.59 -2.35
N LYS A 341 -9.70 -7.43 -3.01
CA LYS A 341 -8.45 -7.06 -3.70
C LYS A 341 -7.30 -6.90 -2.71
N CYS A 342 -7.52 -6.19 -1.60
CA CYS A 342 -6.52 -6.01 -0.55
C CYS A 342 -6.10 -7.36 0.04
N LEU A 343 -7.06 -8.23 0.39
CA LEU A 343 -6.77 -9.57 0.90
C LEU A 343 -6.05 -10.44 -0.13
N GLY A 344 -6.36 -10.31 -1.42
CA GLY A 344 -5.62 -10.98 -2.49
C GLY A 344 -4.15 -10.58 -2.55
N LEU A 345 -3.85 -9.28 -2.44
CA LEU A 345 -2.48 -8.77 -2.37
C LEU A 345 -1.77 -9.24 -1.10
N ILE A 346 -2.44 -9.18 0.04
CA ILE A 346 -1.93 -9.68 1.33
C ILE A 346 -1.64 -11.19 1.26
N TYR A 347 -2.51 -11.97 0.59
CA TYR A 347 -2.26 -13.38 0.39
C TYR A 347 -0.96 -13.65 -0.37
N VAL A 348 -0.69 -12.88 -1.42
CA VAL A 348 0.57 -13.00 -2.18
C VAL A 348 1.77 -12.65 -1.28
N GLN A 349 1.67 -11.60 -0.43
CA GLN A 349 2.71 -11.26 0.54
C GLN A 349 2.96 -12.40 1.54
N MET A 350 1.88 -13.00 2.08
CA MET A 350 1.98 -14.15 2.98
C MET A 350 2.60 -15.37 2.29
N TRP A 351 2.23 -15.62 1.03
CA TRP A 351 2.79 -16.72 0.25
C TRP A 351 4.29 -16.55 0.02
N LEU A 352 4.73 -15.34 -0.35
CA LEU A 352 6.15 -15.02 -0.53
C LEU A 352 6.94 -15.17 0.76
N ARG A 353 6.36 -14.82 1.90
CA ARG A 353 6.99 -14.96 3.22
C ARG A 353 7.44 -16.40 3.49
N TRP A 354 6.64 -17.38 3.12
CA TRP A 354 6.89 -18.79 3.42
C TRP A 354 7.63 -19.55 2.32
N THR A 355 7.86 -18.92 1.16
CA THR A 355 8.51 -19.56 0.00
C THR A 355 9.90 -19.03 -0.30
N LEU A 356 10.19 -17.76 -0.01
CA LEU A 356 11.45 -17.13 -0.33
C LEU A 356 12.43 -17.16 0.84
N PRO A 357 13.74 -17.37 0.58
CA PRO A 357 14.77 -17.28 1.62
C PRO A 357 15.01 -15.81 1.99
N ARG A 358 15.45 -15.57 3.23
CA ARG A 358 15.87 -14.24 3.71
C ARG A 358 17.21 -13.83 3.11
N PRO A 359 17.31 -12.65 2.47
CA PRO A 359 18.58 -12.09 2.03
C PRO A 359 19.34 -11.43 3.20
N ARG A 360 20.63 -11.17 3.02
CA ARG A 360 21.44 -10.40 3.98
C ARG A 360 21.16 -8.90 3.83
N ILE A 361 21.42 -8.12 4.88
CA ILE A 361 21.20 -6.67 4.88
C ILE A 361 21.92 -5.96 3.73
N ASP A 362 23.17 -6.36 3.43
CA ASP A 362 23.95 -5.79 2.33
C ASP A 362 23.29 -6.01 0.97
N GLN A 363 22.72 -7.20 0.76
CA GLN A 363 21.97 -7.54 -0.46
C GLN A 363 20.68 -6.75 -0.59
N VAL A 364 19.97 -6.53 0.53
CA VAL A 364 18.74 -5.75 0.58
C VAL A 364 19.02 -4.30 0.26
N LEU A 365 20.03 -3.68 0.87
CA LEU A 365 20.43 -2.30 0.58
C LEU A 365 20.95 -2.15 -0.86
N TYR A 366 21.76 -3.11 -1.34
CA TYR A 366 22.22 -3.14 -2.73
C TYR A 366 21.03 -3.17 -3.71
N ALA A 367 20.08 -4.08 -3.50
CA ALA A 367 18.89 -4.21 -4.34
C ALA A 367 18.06 -2.92 -4.35
N CYS A 368 17.90 -2.27 -3.20
CA CYS A 368 17.19 -1.01 -3.10
C CYS A 368 17.88 0.12 -3.88
N VAL A 369 19.12 0.43 -3.53
CA VAL A 369 19.82 1.63 -4.04
C VAL A 369 20.28 1.46 -5.48
N LYS A 370 20.78 0.27 -5.86
CA LYS A 370 21.35 0.04 -7.20
C LYS A 370 20.39 -0.55 -8.22
N VAL A 371 19.26 -1.12 -7.79
CA VAL A 371 18.27 -1.72 -8.70
C VAL A 371 16.95 -0.99 -8.65
N LEU A 372 16.27 -0.97 -7.49
CA LEU A 372 14.92 -0.42 -7.41
C LEU A 372 14.87 1.09 -7.60
N LEU A 373 15.80 1.83 -7.02
CA LEU A 373 15.82 3.29 -7.12
C LEU A 373 16.06 3.78 -8.56
N PRO A 374 17.08 3.30 -9.32
CA PRO A 374 17.23 3.67 -10.73
C PRO A 374 16.04 3.24 -11.58
N MET A 375 15.48 2.05 -11.34
CA MET A 375 14.27 1.62 -12.05
C MET A 375 13.09 2.55 -11.77
N ALA A 376 12.88 2.96 -10.53
CA ALA A 376 11.83 3.89 -10.15
C ALA A 376 11.98 5.25 -10.87
N CYS A 377 13.22 5.77 -10.95
CA CYS A 377 13.50 7.01 -11.68
C CYS A 377 13.22 6.87 -13.18
N VAL A 378 13.59 5.75 -13.79
CA VAL A 378 13.29 5.47 -15.20
C VAL A 378 11.78 5.38 -15.43
N MET A 379 11.03 4.73 -14.52
CA MET A 379 9.56 4.65 -14.60
C MET A 379 8.92 6.05 -14.50
N LEU A 380 9.41 6.88 -13.58
CA LEU A 380 8.90 8.25 -13.41
C LEU A 380 9.13 9.09 -14.66
N LEU A 381 10.35 9.11 -15.18
CA LEU A 381 10.67 9.83 -16.42
C LEU A 381 9.90 9.27 -17.60
N GLY A 382 9.83 7.95 -17.75
CA GLY A 382 9.08 7.29 -18.81
C GLY A 382 7.59 7.62 -18.77
N ALA A 383 6.97 7.63 -17.60
CA ALA A 383 5.57 8.02 -17.43
C ALA A 383 5.34 9.49 -17.76
N ALA A 384 6.26 10.39 -17.37
CA ALA A 384 6.19 11.80 -17.70
C ALA A 384 6.27 12.03 -19.23
N PHE A 385 7.22 11.41 -19.92
CA PHE A 385 7.34 11.48 -21.38
C PHE A 385 6.11 10.88 -22.07
N TRP A 386 5.60 9.75 -21.57
CA TRP A 386 4.39 9.15 -22.12
C TRP A 386 3.21 10.11 -22.09
N GLN A 387 2.95 10.77 -20.95
CA GLN A 387 1.87 11.74 -20.80
C GLN A 387 2.02 12.97 -21.70
N LEU A 388 3.25 13.43 -21.94
CA LEU A 388 3.52 14.54 -22.86
C LEU A 388 3.26 14.16 -24.32
N LEU A 389 3.59 12.92 -24.72
CA LEU A 389 3.48 12.46 -26.10
C LEU A 389 2.10 11.89 -26.44
N VAL A 390 1.42 11.31 -25.45
CA VAL A 390 0.12 10.68 -25.61
C VAL A 390 -0.86 11.35 -24.65
N PRO A 391 -1.48 12.50 -25.07
CA PRO A 391 -2.48 13.15 -24.22
C PRO A 391 -3.66 12.24 -24.02
N GLU A 392 -3.85 11.87 -22.78
CA GLU A 392 -4.79 10.87 -22.35
C GLU A 392 -6.22 11.41 -22.37
N LYS A 393 -7.10 10.84 -23.20
CA LYS A 393 -8.53 10.95 -22.97
C LYS A 393 -8.90 9.94 -21.89
N GLN A 394 -9.45 10.44 -20.79
CA GLN A 394 -9.85 9.62 -19.63
C GLN A 394 -10.60 8.36 -20.09
N GLY A 395 -10.11 7.19 -19.67
CA GLY A 395 -10.80 5.92 -19.82
C GLY A 395 -10.40 5.02 -21.00
N VAL A 396 -9.31 5.32 -21.74
CA VAL A 396 -8.87 4.46 -22.86
C VAL A 396 -7.52 3.83 -22.55
N PRO A 397 -7.39 2.50 -22.61
CA PRO A 397 -6.11 1.84 -22.39
C PRO A 397 -5.12 2.12 -23.54
N TRP A 398 -3.82 2.12 -23.24
CA TRP A 398 -2.72 2.41 -24.17
C TRP A 398 -2.63 1.41 -25.35
N TRP A 399 -3.23 0.22 -25.24
CA TRP A 399 -3.28 -0.78 -26.31
C TRP A 399 -4.51 -0.69 -27.21
N ASP A 400 -5.44 0.25 -26.96
CA ASP A 400 -6.60 0.44 -27.83
C ASP A 400 -6.22 1.32 -29.04
N PHE A 401 -5.72 0.68 -30.07
CA PHE A 401 -5.30 1.29 -31.33
C PHE A 401 -6.48 1.66 -32.27
N ASN A 402 -7.59 2.15 -31.75
CA ASN A 402 -8.75 2.49 -32.57
C ASN A 402 -8.45 3.66 -33.53
N PRO A 403 -8.37 3.44 -34.86
CA PRO A 403 -7.95 4.46 -35.83
C PRO A 403 -8.92 5.65 -35.92
N TYR A 404 -10.18 5.52 -35.55
CA TYR A 404 -11.18 6.61 -35.58
C TYR A 404 -10.94 7.68 -34.47
N ARG A 405 -10.12 7.43 -33.49
CA ARG A 405 -9.73 8.40 -32.45
C ARG A 405 -8.50 9.22 -32.81
N LEU A 406 -7.71 8.73 -33.75
CA LEU A 406 -6.51 9.42 -34.29
C LEU A 406 -6.87 10.59 -35.21
N SER A 407 -8.06 10.58 -35.84
CA SER A 407 -8.52 11.62 -36.74
C SER A 407 -8.86 12.96 -36.07
N ALA A 408 -9.02 12.97 -34.75
CA ALA A 408 -9.28 14.19 -33.97
C ALA A 408 -7.99 14.99 -33.63
N TRP A 409 -6.83 14.49 -33.99
CA TRP A 409 -5.54 15.10 -33.75
C TRP A 409 -4.95 15.65 -35.04
N HIS A 410 -4.76 16.96 -35.10
CA HIS A 410 -3.97 17.58 -36.15
C HIS A 410 -2.51 17.18 -36.02
N GLY A 411 -2.08 16.13 -36.74
CA GLY A 411 -0.76 15.52 -36.64
C GLY A 411 -0.77 14.00 -36.47
N ALA A 412 -1.86 13.34 -36.87
CA ALA A 412 -2.18 11.94 -36.60
C ALA A 412 -1.07 10.90 -36.95
N THR A 413 -0.25 11.17 -37.96
CA THR A 413 0.81 10.24 -38.38
C THR A 413 2.01 10.26 -37.46
N ALA A 414 2.39 11.41 -36.91
CA ALA A 414 3.50 11.50 -35.94
C ALA A 414 3.15 10.86 -34.60
N SER A 415 1.90 10.98 -34.16
CA SER A 415 1.44 10.39 -32.90
C SER A 415 1.35 8.86 -32.95
N LEU A 416 0.93 8.29 -34.08
CA LEU A 416 0.83 6.84 -34.28
C LEU A 416 2.23 6.20 -34.30
N VAL A 417 3.18 6.81 -34.98
CA VAL A 417 4.57 6.36 -35.04
C VAL A 417 5.22 6.45 -33.66
N THR A 418 4.98 7.53 -32.91
CA THR A 418 5.51 7.67 -31.53
C THR A 418 4.88 6.68 -30.56
N GLN A 419 3.58 6.38 -30.67
CA GLN A 419 2.91 5.34 -29.87
C GLN A 419 3.45 3.95 -30.15
N ILE A 420 3.63 3.59 -31.44
CA ILE A 420 4.22 2.31 -31.83
C ILE A 420 5.67 2.20 -31.33
N LEU A 421 6.46 3.26 -31.50
CA LEU A 421 7.86 3.27 -31.02
C LEU A 421 7.93 3.15 -29.51
N LEU A 422 7.10 3.86 -28.76
CA LEU A 422 7.06 3.77 -27.29
C LEU A 422 6.53 2.44 -26.80
N ALA A 423 5.53 1.85 -27.47
CA ALA A 423 5.06 0.50 -27.19
C ALA A 423 6.17 -0.54 -27.44
N LEU A 424 6.90 -0.41 -28.55
CA LEU A 424 8.05 -1.27 -28.85
C LEU A 424 9.19 -1.08 -27.82
N VAL A 425 9.49 0.15 -27.41
CA VAL A 425 10.46 0.44 -26.34
C VAL A 425 9.99 -0.13 -25.00
N GLY A 426 8.71 0.00 -24.68
CA GLY A 426 8.12 -0.59 -23.46
C GLY A 426 8.20 -2.12 -23.48
N ILE A 427 7.83 -2.76 -24.57
CA ILE A 427 7.90 -4.22 -24.75
C ILE A 427 9.36 -4.69 -24.77
N SER A 428 10.26 -3.99 -25.45
CA SER A 428 11.70 -4.33 -25.48
C SER A 428 12.35 -4.13 -24.11
N GLY A 429 11.96 -3.09 -23.37
CA GLY A 429 12.39 -2.86 -21.98
C GLY A 429 11.92 -3.97 -21.04
N LEU A 430 10.65 -4.39 -21.15
CA LEU A 430 10.12 -5.55 -20.43
C LEU A 430 10.88 -6.82 -20.79
N GLY A 431 11.14 -7.05 -22.08
CA GLY A 431 11.95 -8.17 -22.55
C GLY A 431 13.38 -8.15 -22.01
N ALA A 432 14.01 -6.98 -21.99
CA ALA A 432 15.35 -6.81 -21.42
C ALA A 432 15.41 -7.05 -19.92
N ILE A 433 14.40 -6.57 -19.17
CA ILE A 433 14.28 -6.79 -17.72
C ILE A 433 14.06 -8.27 -17.42
N THR A 434 13.17 -8.94 -18.13
CA THR A 434 12.91 -10.37 -17.96
C THR A 434 14.14 -11.20 -18.31
N LEU A 435 14.81 -10.89 -19.42
CA LEU A 435 16.08 -11.54 -19.81
C LEU A 435 17.19 -11.28 -18.79
N TRP A 436 17.27 -10.07 -18.25
CA TRP A 436 18.25 -9.76 -17.21
C TRP A 436 17.99 -10.52 -15.90
N ILE A 437 16.72 -10.63 -15.48
CA ILE A 437 16.33 -11.41 -14.30
C ILE A 437 16.67 -12.89 -14.53
N VAL A 438 16.31 -13.45 -15.69
CA VAL A 438 16.62 -14.83 -16.07
C VAL A 438 18.13 -15.06 -16.14
N TYR A 439 18.87 -14.14 -16.77
CA TYR A 439 20.33 -14.19 -16.83
C TYR A 439 20.97 -14.11 -15.45
N SER A 440 20.53 -13.19 -14.60
CA SER A 440 21.00 -13.05 -13.21
C SER A 440 20.75 -14.32 -12.40
N PHE A 441 19.57 -14.93 -12.58
CA PHE A 441 19.22 -16.19 -11.93
C PHE A 441 20.08 -17.37 -12.42
N LEU A 442 20.31 -17.47 -13.73
CA LEU A 442 21.15 -18.51 -14.33
C LEU A 442 22.64 -18.33 -13.96
N THR A 443 23.14 -17.09 -13.95
CA THR A 443 24.53 -16.79 -13.57
C THR A 443 24.76 -17.03 -12.09
N GLY A 444 23.79 -16.67 -11.23
CA GLY A 444 23.85 -17.00 -9.81
C GLY A 444 23.85 -18.51 -9.54
N ARG A 445 23.18 -19.28 -10.37
CA ARG A 445 23.18 -20.75 -10.31
C ARG A 445 24.53 -21.34 -10.71
N ASN A 446 25.16 -20.79 -11.75
CA ASN A 446 26.49 -21.20 -12.20
C ASN A 446 27.59 -20.81 -11.19
N LEU A 447 27.47 -19.68 -10.51
CA LEU A 447 28.38 -19.29 -9.43
C LEU A 447 28.26 -20.22 -8.21
N LYS A 448 27.03 -20.63 -7.86
CA LYS A 448 26.81 -21.62 -6.79
C LYS A 448 27.42 -22.98 -7.15
N GLN A 449 27.28 -23.43 -8.39
CA GLN A 449 27.90 -24.67 -8.84
C GLN A 449 29.43 -24.60 -8.79
N ARG A 450 30.05 -23.48 -9.20
CA ARG A 450 31.51 -23.29 -9.11
C ARG A 450 32.03 -23.19 -7.68
N LEU A 451 31.19 -22.78 -6.72
CA LEU A 451 31.56 -22.72 -5.30
C LEU A 451 31.35 -24.07 -4.58
N THR A 452 30.56 -24.97 -5.16
CA THR A 452 30.33 -26.32 -4.60
C THR A 452 31.19 -27.40 -5.22
N ASP A 453 31.79 -27.16 -6.40
CA ASP A 453 32.78 -28.06 -6.97
C ASP A 453 34.12 -27.85 -6.23
N PRO A 454 34.62 -28.86 -5.50
CA PRO A 454 35.94 -28.75 -4.87
C PRO A 454 36.96 -28.56 -5.99
N ALA A 455 37.75 -27.49 -5.91
CA ALA A 455 38.88 -27.29 -6.81
C ALA A 455 39.70 -28.57 -6.81
N PRO A 456 40.12 -29.07 -7.99
CA PRO A 456 40.97 -30.24 -8.03
C PRO A 456 42.25 -29.96 -7.22
N MET A 457 42.48 -30.78 -6.19
CA MET A 457 43.59 -30.62 -5.25
C MET A 457 44.99 -30.88 -5.90
N GLU A 458 45.04 -30.98 -7.22
CA GLU A 458 46.28 -31.27 -7.95
C GLU A 458 47.14 -30.06 -8.31
N GLU A 459 46.62 -28.81 -8.17
CA GLU A 459 47.43 -27.62 -8.47
C GLU A 459 48.07 -26.91 -7.25
N ALA A 460 47.89 -27.44 -6.05
CA ALA A 460 48.46 -26.85 -4.83
C ALA A 460 49.80 -27.49 -4.39
N VAL A 461 50.37 -28.39 -5.18
CA VAL A 461 51.64 -29.11 -4.87
C VAL A 461 52.62 -29.08 -6.07
N ALA A 462 52.60 -28.01 -6.85
CA ALA A 462 53.65 -27.77 -7.81
C ALA A 462 54.32 -26.42 -7.58
#